data_263f47b61b0a1e0304b01950376e396a
#
_entry.id   263f47b61b0a1e0304b01950376e396a
#
_cell.length_a   1.000
_cell.length_b   1.000
_cell.length_c   1.000
_cell.angle_alpha   90.00
_cell.angle_beta   90.00
_cell.angle_gamma   90.00
#
_symmetry.space_group_name_H-M   'P 1'
#
loop_
_entity.id
_entity.type
_entity.pdbx_description
1 polymer ?
#
loop_
_entity_poly.entity_id
_entity_poly.type
_entity_poly.pdbx_seq_one_letter_code
_entity_poly.pdbx_strand_id
1 'polypeptide(L)'
;MKLKGIFSVAVAATLSSMTFAETIRVASWLPPTNPMNEVVIPAWGKAISDATGGRINVEIVYGLGHPKTMWNLVEDGIVDASYSYHGYAPGRFELPQVVEQPGLGANAEAASYALWTTYEKFFSNSHEFDGLKLLALFTHGPGQIHSNFPVNSIDDLKDKKIRIGGGVQSVIAEKLHVTAVGAPAPKVYEMMQQSVIDGAFLPTVEQKVLRLSEVTKYLTIFPDGLYMGSFSMFMNPETFSSFSQADQDIINKMSGEKLSVMAGVAWDASDASGIDAAINSGVKVTMLSDNSDLVTQFNERLKDVSDVWVKEADKHGYKGKDILKYLRDTAHQYAAKHGE
;
A
#
# COMPACT_ATOMS: atom_id res chain seq x y z
N MET A 1 84.02 23.59 0.73
CA MET A 1 82.95 22.93 -0.06
C MET A 1 81.75 22.71 0.85
N LYS A 2 80.67 23.51 0.67
CA LYS A 2 79.43 23.39 1.47
C LYS A 2 78.36 22.76 0.59
N LEU A 3 77.94 21.52 0.94
CA LEU A 3 76.78 20.85 0.28
C LEU A 3 75.51 21.48 0.85
N LYS A 4 74.70 22.04 -0.07
CA LYS A 4 73.32 22.46 0.26
C LYS A 4 72.39 21.28 -0.01
N GLY A 5 71.82 20.70 1.05
CA GLY A 5 70.74 19.72 0.93
C GLY A 5 69.44 20.39 0.49
N ILE A 6 68.84 19.95 -0.58
CA ILE A 6 67.52 20.34 -1.03
C ILE A 6 66.51 19.40 -0.38
N PHE A 7 65.69 19.93 0.57
CA PHE A 7 64.53 19.26 1.11
C PHE A 7 63.33 19.42 0.13
N SER A 8 62.97 18.37 -0.58
CA SER A 8 61.75 18.36 -1.36
C SER A 8 60.58 18.01 -0.42
N VAL A 9 59.71 18.98 -0.16
CA VAL A 9 58.43 18.73 0.52
C VAL A 9 57.42 18.25 -0.53
N ALA A 10 57.05 16.99 -0.47
CA ALA A 10 55.91 16.42 -1.23
C ALA A 10 54.60 16.85 -0.56
N VAL A 11 53.90 17.78 -1.18
CA VAL A 11 52.53 18.14 -0.79
C VAL A 11 51.59 17.06 -1.39
N ALA A 12 51.12 16.15 -0.55
CA ALA A 12 50.06 15.23 -0.94
C ALA A 12 48.76 16.01 -1.02
N ALA A 13 48.31 16.36 -2.22
CA ALA A 13 47.00 16.93 -2.47
C ALA A 13 45.96 15.81 -2.23
N THR A 14 45.27 15.84 -1.10
CA THR A 14 44.07 15.05 -0.88
C THR A 14 42.97 15.62 -1.78
N LEU A 15 42.76 15.01 -2.91
CA LEU A 15 41.58 15.21 -3.75
C LEU A 15 40.36 14.67 -2.96
N SER A 16 39.71 15.52 -2.17
CA SER A 16 38.38 15.24 -1.68
C SER A 16 37.48 15.17 -2.92
N SER A 17 37.14 13.96 -3.36
CA SER A 17 36.09 13.76 -4.35
C SER A 17 34.81 14.35 -3.77
N MET A 18 34.34 15.49 -4.29
CA MET A 18 33.00 15.99 -4.06
C MET A 18 32.04 14.95 -4.67
N THR A 19 31.56 14.03 -3.87
CA THR A 19 30.43 13.19 -4.21
C THR A 19 29.21 14.10 -4.22
N PHE A 20 28.67 14.38 -5.40
CA PHE A 20 27.36 15.02 -5.51
C PHE A 20 26.33 14.06 -4.90
N ALA A 21 25.43 14.60 -4.08
CA ALA A 21 24.33 13.82 -3.54
C ALA A 21 23.42 13.39 -4.69
N GLU A 22 23.16 12.09 -4.79
CA GLU A 22 22.18 11.53 -5.72
C GLU A 22 20.79 11.61 -5.11
N THR A 23 19.77 11.82 -5.93
CA THR A 23 18.38 11.95 -5.45
C THR A 23 17.50 10.90 -6.08
N ILE A 24 16.87 10.07 -5.24
CA ILE A 24 15.80 9.15 -5.65
C ILE A 24 14.49 9.94 -5.68
N ARG A 25 13.92 10.14 -6.85
CA ARG A 25 12.63 10.79 -7.04
C ARG A 25 11.51 9.76 -6.96
N VAL A 26 10.64 9.88 -5.97
CA VAL A 26 9.51 8.99 -5.76
C VAL A 26 8.23 9.65 -6.25
N ALA A 27 7.63 9.14 -7.32
CA ALA A 27 6.35 9.64 -7.81
C ALA A 27 5.22 9.26 -6.86
N SER A 28 4.41 10.24 -6.48
CA SER A 28 3.20 10.02 -5.69
C SER A 28 1.95 10.51 -6.42
N TRP A 29 0.90 9.69 -6.32
CA TRP A 29 -0.44 9.95 -6.86
C TRP A 29 -1.47 10.25 -5.77
N LEU A 30 -1.08 10.18 -4.51
CA LEU A 30 -1.90 10.54 -3.34
C LEU A 30 -1.53 11.95 -2.84
N PRO A 31 -2.43 12.61 -2.10
CA PRO A 31 -2.14 13.94 -1.57
C PRO A 31 -1.00 13.90 -0.52
N PRO A 32 -0.34 15.05 -0.26
CA PRO A 32 0.77 15.12 0.71
C PRO A 32 0.42 14.62 2.11
N THR A 33 -0.84 14.72 2.52
CA THR A 33 -1.34 14.28 3.83
C THR A 33 -1.61 12.78 3.93
N ASN A 34 -1.36 12.01 2.85
CA ASN A 34 -1.47 10.56 2.90
C ASN A 34 -0.31 9.95 3.71
N PRO A 35 -0.52 8.90 4.51
CA PRO A 35 0.53 8.26 5.32
C PRO A 35 1.82 7.92 4.56
N MET A 36 1.71 7.49 3.31
CA MET A 36 2.89 7.21 2.48
C MET A 36 3.75 8.45 2.25
N ASN A 37 3.12 9.61 2.02
CA ASN A 37 3.81 10.86 1.70
C ASN A 37 4.22 11.65 2.95
N GLU A 38 3.42 11.59 4.00
CA GLU A 38 3.66 12.34 5.23
C GLU A 38 4.67 11.64 6.15
N VAL A 39 4.67 10.30 6.17
CA VAL A 39 5.44 9.50 7.14
C VAL A 39 6.41 8.54 6.45
N VAL A 40 5.92 7.63 5.61
CA VAL A 40 6.68 6.45 5.16
C VAL A 40 7.86 6.83 4.27
N ILE A 41 7.60 7.54 3.16
CA ILE A 41 8.65 7.93 2.20
C ILE A 41 9.68 8.87 2.85
N PRO A 42 9.28 9.90 3.64
CA PRO A 42 10.23 10.73 4.36
C PRO A 42 11.10 9.96 5.37
N ALA A 43 10.51 9.03 6.14
CA ALA A 43 11.26 8.23 7.10
C ALA A 43 12.23 7.25 6.42
N TRP A 44 11.80 6.60 5.35
CA TRP A 44 12.64 5.73 4.52
C TRP A 44 13.80 6.53 3.90
N GLY A 45 13.50 7.70 3.31
CA GLY A 45 14.51 8.58 2.72
C GLY A 45 15.52 9.09 3.74
N LYS A 46 15.04 9.49 4.94
CA LYS A 46 15.92 9.90 6.04
C LYS A 46 16.84 8.76 6.47
N ALA A 47 16.33 7.54 6.61
CA ALA A 47 17.13 6.38 7.00
C ALA A 47 18.23 6.06 5.96
N ILE A 48 17.94 6.19 4.67
CA ILE A 48 18.93 6.04 3.60
C ILE A 48 19.96 7.16 3.64
N SER A 49 19.52 8.42 3.74
CA SER A 49 20.42 9.59 3.79
C SER A 49 21.36 9.51 4.98
N ASP A 50 20.86 9.18 6.17
CA ASP A 50 21.68 9.01 7.38
C ASP A 50 22.72 7.89 7.20
N ALA A 51 22.30 6.73 6.66
CA ALA A 51 23.18 5.57 6.49
C ALA A 51 24.20 5.75 5.36
N THR A 52 23.89 6.57 4.35
CA THR A 52 24.83 6.90 3.26
C THR A 52 25.67 8.12 3.54
N GLY A 53 25.49 8.80 4.70
CA GLY A 53 26.17 10.05 5.02
C GLY A 53 25.80 11.18 4.07
N GLY A 54 24.54 11.22 3.61
CA GLY A 54 24.00 12.24 2.73
C GLY A 54 24.33 12.05 1.23
N ARG A 55 24.93 10.91 0.84
CA ARG A 55 25.19 10.63 -0.58
C ARG A 55 23.91 10.37 -1.37
N ILE A 56 22.89 9.79 -0.74
CA ILE A 56 21.59 9.56 -1.36
C ILE A 56 20.52 10.29 -0.56
N ASN A 57 19.70 11.08 -1.27
CA ASN A 57 18.51 11.73 -0.74
C ASN A 57 17.27 11.17 -1.45
N VAL A 58 16.09 11.38 -0.86
CA VAL A 58 14.81 10.98 -1.42
C VAL A 58 13.90 12.20 -1.51
N GLU A 59 13.26 12.38 -2.66
CA GLU A 59 12.33 13.48 -2.92
C GLU A 59 11.00 12.92 -3.44
N ILE A 60 9.87 13.46 -2.96
CA ILE A 60 8.55 13.09 -3.46
C ILE A 60 8.15 14.03 -4.58
N VAL A 61 7.75 13.49 -5.72
CA VAL A 61 7.30 14.23 -6.90
C VAL A 61 5.82 13.94 -7.14
N TYR A 62 5.03 15.01 -7.26
CA TYR A 62 3.59 14.91 -7.43
C TYR A 62 3.16 15.23 -8.87
N GLY A 63 2.00 14.69 -9.28
CA GLY A 63 1.34 15.09 -10.51
C GLY A 63 1.95 14.55 -11.80
N LEU A 64 2.84 13.56 -11.72
CA LEU A 64 3.51 12.99 -12.91
C LEU A 64 2.62 12.05 -13.71
N GLY A 65 1.56 11.49 -13.12
CA GLY A 65 0.72 10.54 -13.85
C GLY A 65 -0.47 10.02 -13.05
N HIS A 66 -1.23 9.15 -13.70
CA HIS A 66 -2.38 8.50 -13.12
C HIS A 66 -1.94 7.28 -12.27
N PRO A 67 -2.62 6.92 -11.16
CA PRO A 67 -2.24 5.79 -10.31
C PRO A 67 -2.01 4.47 -11.08
N LYS A 68 -2.77 4.25 -12.15
CA LYS A 68 -2.64 3.05 -13.01
C LYS A 68 -1.36 3.01 -13.84
N THR A 69 -0.65 4.12 -14.01
CA THR A 69 0.54 4.24 -14.86
C THR A 69 1.84 4.35 -14.08
N MET A 70 1.80 4.25 -12.75
CA MET A 70 2.99 4.44 -11.91
C MET A 70 4.09 3.42 -12.22
N TRP A 71 3.71 2.16 -12.51
CA TRP A 71 4.67 1.13 -12.89
C TRP A 71 5.39 1.49 -14.20
N ASN A 72 4.64 1.93 -15.21
CA ASN A 72 5.24 2.32 -16.49
C ASN A 72 6.18 3.52 -16.35
N LEU A 73 5.81 4.52 -15.53
CA LEU A 73 6.69 5.68 -15.30
C LEU A 73 8.04 5.29 -14.71
N VAL A 74 8.06 4.26 -13.85
CA VAL A 74 9.28 3.73 -13.24
C VAL A 74 10.03 2.84 -14.23
N GLU A 75 9.35 1.94 -14.93
CA GLU A 75 9.96 1.07 -15.97
C GLU A 75 10.61 1.88 -17.09
N ASP A 76 9.97 2.97 -17.53
CA ASP A 76 10.47 3.88 -18.56
C ASP A 76 11.55 4.85 -18.05
N GLY A 77 11.91 4.81 -16.75
CA GLY A 77 12.94 5.68 -16.17
C GLY A 77 12.54 7.17 -16.08
N ILE A 78 11.23 7.49 -16.21
CA ILE A 78 10.72 8.87 -16.08
C ILE A 78 10.85 9.34 -14.63
N VAL A 79 10.72 8.42 -13.69
CA VAL A 79 10.92 8.61 -12.25
C VAL A 79 11.63 7.39 -11.66
N ASP A 80 12.37 7.60 -10.57
CA ASP A 80 13.24 6.56 -10.03
C ASP A 80 12.48 5.48 -9.25
N ALA A 81 11.43 5.89 -8.53
CA ALA A 81 10.60 4.99 -7.72
C ALA A 81 9.14 5.47 -7.68
N SER A 82 8.25 4.58 -7.29
CA SER A 82 6.84 4.89 -7.02
C SER A 82 6.22 3.79 -6.17
N TYR A 83 4.94 3.94 -5.87
CA TYR A 83 4.10 2.91 -5.26
C TYR A 83 2.73 2.91 -5.92
N SER A 84 2.05 1.76 -5.94
CA SER A 84 0.67 1.71 -6.43
C SER A 84 -0.09 0.50 -5.90
N TYR A 85 -1.42 0.55 -6.02
CA TYR A 85 -2.35 -0.50 -5.64
C TYR A 85 -2.45 -1.55 -6.75
N HIS A 86 -2.28 -2.83 -6.42
CA HIS A 86 -2.24 -3.91 -7.41
C HIS A 86 -3.55 -4.05 -8.20
N GLY A 87 -4.69 -3.79 -7.58
CA GLY A 87 -5.99 -3.80 -8.26
C GLY A 87 -6.11 -2.78 -9.41
N TYR A 88 -5.20 -1.81 -9.53
CA TYR A 88 -5.17 -0.88 -10.67
C TYR A 88 -4.52 -1.46 -11.93
N ALA A 89 -3.85 -2.60 -11.84
CA ALA A 89 -3.24 -3.31 -12.96
C ALA A 89 -3.77 -4.76 -13.07
N PRO A 90 -5.05 -4.94 -13.48
CA PRO A 90 -5.65 -6.27 -13.59
C PRO A 90 -4.81 -7.22 -14.45
N GLY A 91 -4.61 -8.45 -13.99
CA GLY A 91 -3.86 -9.49 -14.69
C GLY A 91 -2.34 -9.37 -14.57
N ARG A 92 -1.80 -8.38 -13.81
CA ARG A 92 -0.36 -8.24 -13.62
C ARG A 92 0.11 -8.68 -12.23
N PHE A 93 -0.58 -8.29 -11.18
CA PHE A 93 -0.20 -8.56 -9.79
C PHE A 93 -1.32 -9.35 -9.09
N GLU A 94 -1.38 -10.65 -9.33
CA GLU A 94 -2.45 -11.51 -8.82
C GLU A 94 -2.07 -12.20 -7.51
N LEU A 95 -0.81 -12.62 -7.37
CA LEU A 95 -0.35 -13.35 -6.19
C LEU A 95 -0.37 -12.50 -4.91
N PRO A 96 0.09 -11.22 -4.90
CA PRO A 96 0.02 -10.38 -3.71
C PRO A 96 -1.41 -10.09 -3.23
N GLN A 97 -2.44 -10.28 -4.07
CA GLN A 97 -3.84 -10.14 -3.68
C GLN A 97 -4.29 -11.21 -2.68
N VAL A 98 -3.43 -12.15 -2.29
CA VAL A 98 -3.66 -13.08 -1.19
C VAL A 98 -4.03 -12.37 0.11
N VAL A 99 -3.47 -11.18 0.37
CA VAL A 99 -3.76 -10.39 1.57
C VAL A 99 -5.10 -9.67 1.50
N GLU A 100 -5.65 -9.48 0.29
CA GLU A 100 -6.92 -8.78 0.08
C GLU A 100 -8.15 -9.63 0.48
N GLN A 101 -7.95 -10.92 0.76
CA GLN A 101 -9.05 -11.87 0.94
C GLN A 101 -9.83 -11.58 2.23
N PRO A 102 -11.18 -11.57 2.21
CA PRO A 102 -12.02 -11.35 3.39
C PRO A 102 -11.67 -12.26 4.57
N GLY A 103 -11.88 -11.76 5.79
CA GLY A 103 -11.67 -12.54 7.01
C GLY A 103 -10.21 -12.73 7.38
N LEU A 104 -9.34 -11.77 7.05
CA LEU A 104 -7.97 -11.76 7.55
C LEU A 104 -7.92 -11.50 9.05
N GLY A 105 -8.75 -10.57 9.57
CA GLY A 105 -8.83 -10.28 11.00
C GLY A 105 -7.52 -9.73 11.57
N ALA A 106 -6.87 -8.81 10.86
CA ALA A 106 -5.60 -8.20 11.25
C ALA A 106 -5.57 -6.72 10.83
N ASN A 107 -4.76 -5.91 11.52
CA ASN A 107 -4.49 -4.53 11.16
C ASN A 107 -3.49 -4.44 9.97
N ALA A 108 -3.22 -3.22 9.49
CA ALA A 108 -2.33 -3.04 8.34
C ALA A 108 -0.87 -3.41 8.65
N GLU A 109 -0.40 -3.23 9.88
CA GLU A 109 0.94 -3.62 10.29
C GLU A 109 1.15 -5.13 10.15
N ALA A 110 0.31 -5.92 10.82
CA ALA A 110 0.39 -7.38 10.80
C ALA A 110 0.15 -7.96 9.40
N ALA A 111 -0.79 -7.37 8.64
CA ALA A 111 -1.08 -7.77 7.27
C ALA A 111 0.10 -7.47 6.32
N SER A 112 0.76 -6.31 6.46
CA SER A 112 1.94 -5.94 5.66
C SER A 112 3.14 -6.84 5.94
N TYR A 113 3.38 -7.15 7.23
CA TYR A 113 4.38 -8.13 7.62
C TYR A 113 4.11 -9.50 6.98
N ALA A 114 2.88 -9.99 7.11
CA ALA A 114 2.49 -11.29 6.59
C ALA A 114 2.56 -11.35 5.05
N LEU A 115 2.19 -10.26 4.36
CA LEU A 115 2.27 -10.17 2.91
C LEU A 115 3.73 -10.23 2.43
N TRP A 116 4.64 -9.46 3.05
CA TRP A 116 6.06 -9.50 2.71
C TRP A 116 6.66 -10.89 2.97
N THR A 117 6.41 -11.47 4.13
CA THR A 117 6.91 -12.81 4.50
C THR A 117 6.37 -13.90 3.57
N THR A 118 5.10 -13.78 3.15
CA THR A 118 4.49 -14.69 2.17
C THR A 118 5.15 -14.55 0.80
N TYR A 119 5.40 -13.33 0.34
CA TYR A 119 6.12 -13.06 -0.90
C TYR A 119 7.52 -13.69 -0.88
N GLU A 120 8.32 -13.42 0.15
CA GLU A 120 9.67 -13.99 0.24
C GLU A 120 9.67 -15.52 0.19
N LYS A 121 8.70 -16.14 0.86
CA LYS A 121 8.64 -17.60 0.96
C LYS A 121 8.11 -18.28 -0.30
N PHE A 122 7.13 -17.71 -0.96
CA PHE A 122 6.40 -18.39 -2.02
C PHE A 122 6.48 -17.71 -3.39
N PHE A 123 6.62 -16.38 -3.44
CA PHE A 123 6.44 -15.59 -4.66
C PHE A 123 7.70 -14.88 -5.14
N SER A 124 8.83 -15.03 -4.43
CA SER A 124 10.09 -14.35 -4.79
C SER A 124 10.64 -14.73 -6.18
N ASN A 125 10.22 -15.88 -6.70
CA ASN A 125 10.55 -16.35 -8.05
C ASN A 125 9.39 -16.14 -9.06
N SER A 126 8.32 -15.42 -8.68
CA SER A 126 7.27 -15.06 -9.64
C SER A 126 7.77 -13.97 -10.58
N HIS A 127 7.16 -13.90 -11.76
CA HIS A 127 7.52 -12.90 -12.77
C HIS A 127 6.67 -11.62 -12.69
N GLU A 128 5.85 -11.46 -11.64
CA GLU A 128 4.92 -10.33 -11.54
C GLU A 128 5.61 -8.98 -11.36
N PHE A 129 6.82 -8.98 -10.79
CA PHE A 129 7.64 -7.78 -10.60
C PHE A 129 8.82 -7.68 -11.58
N ASP A 130 8.85 -8.49 -12.65
CA ASP A 130 9.87 -8.36 -13.68
C ASP A 130 9.89 -6.94 -14.25
N GLY A 131 11.09 -6.39 -14.46
CA GLY A 131 11.28 -4.99 -14.88
C GLY A 131 11.25 -3.96 -13.75
N LEU A 132 11.07 -4.40 -12.50
CA LEU A 132 11.02 -3.54 -11.32
C LEU A 132 11.94 -4.07 -10.20
N LYS A 133 12.58 -3.17 -9.47
CA LYS A 133 13.19 -3.47 -8.18
C LYS A 133 12.12 -3.31 -7.10
N LEU A 134 11.61 -4.40 -6.57
CA LEU A 134 10.65 -4.38 -5.47
C LEU A 134 11.33 -3.86 -4.19
N LEU A 135 10.74 -2.85 -3.56
CA LEU A 135 11.21 -2.26 -2.31
C LEU A 135 10.36 -2.66 -1.11
N ALA A 136 9.03 -2.79 -1.27
CA ALA A 136 8.12 -3.22 -0.21
C ALA A 136 6.82 -3.77 -0.79
N LEU A 137 6.15 -4.61 -0.01
CA LEU A 137 4.75 -4.98 -0.18
C LEU A 137 4.00 -4.63 1.11
N PHE A 138 2.90 -3.92 1.01
CA PHE A 138 2.16 -3.44 2.18
C PHE A 138 0.66 -3.33 1.91
N THR A 139 -0.09 -3.08 2.97
CA THR A 139 -1.54 -2.88 2.90
C THR A 139 -1.93 -1.53 3.49
N HIS A 140 -3.08 -1.01 3.10
CA HIS A 140 -3.83 -0.03 3.89
C HIS A 140 -4.61 -0.74 5.00
N GLY A 141 -5.21 0.00 5.93
CA GLY A 141 -6.11 -0.55 6.95
C GLY A 141 -7.36 -1.21 6.36
N PRO A 142 -8.18 -1.89 7.18
CA PRO A 142 -9.35 -2.60 6.71
C PRO A 142 -10.31 -1.72 5.91
N GLY A 143 -10.70 -2.16 4.72
CA GLY A 143 -11.65 -1.46 3.86
C GLY A 143 -13.06 -1.49 4.40
N GLN A 144 -13.74 -0.34 4.42
CA GLN A 144 -15.04 -0.10 5.02
C GLN A 144 -16.02 0.45 3.98
N ILE A 145 -17.29 0.64 4.36
CA ILE A 145 -18.33 1.21 3.47
C ILE A 145 -18.54 2.67 3.78
N HIS A 146 -18.22 3.53 2.82
CA HIS A 146 -18.52 4.96 2.83
C HIS A 146 -19.71 5.20 1.91
N SER A 147 -20.81 5.79 2.37
CA SER A 147 -22.03 5.88 1.57
C SER A 147 -22.88 7.13 1.82
N ASN A 148 -23.81 7.39 0.90
CA ASN A 148 -24.85 8.41 1.03
C ASN A 148 -26.20 7.83 1.50
N PHE A 149 -26.25 6.54 1.80
CA PHE A 149 -27.41 5.80 2.30
C PHE A 149 -27.01 4.94 3.51
N PRO A 150 -27.94 4.64 4.42
CA PRO A 150 -27.65 3.75 5.56
C PRO A 150 -27.48 2.30 5.08
N VAL A 151 -26.58 1.55 5.72
CA VAL A 151 -26.40 0.10 5.51
C VAL A 151 -26.82 -0.61 6.78
N ASN A 152 -28.05 -1.10 6.83
CA ASN A 152 -28.61 -1.83 7.97
C ASN A 152 -28.77 -3.33 7.66
N SER A 153 -28.80 -3.68 6.37
CA SER A 153 -28.83 -5.05 5.85
C SER A 153 -28.01 -5.15 4.58
N ILE A 154 -27.67 -6.37 4.18
CA ILE A 154 -26.96 -6.60 2.93
C ILE A 154 -27.78 -6.19 1.70
N ASP A 155 -29.12 -6.24 1.80
CA ASP A 155 -30.01 -5.86 0.70
C ASP A 155 -30.02 -4.36 0.43
N ASP A 156 -29.61 -3.52 1.40
CA ASP A 156 -29.48 -2.07 1.19
C ASP A 156 -28.40 -1.72 0.15
N LEU A 157 -27.47 -2.64 -0.10
CA LEU A 157 -26.41 -2.48 -1.09
C LEU A 157 -26.85 -2.84 -2.52
N LYS A 158 -27.93 -3.60 -2.66
CA LYS A 158 -28.38 -4.08 -3.98
C LYS A 158 -28.60 -2.93 -4.94
N ASP A 159 -28.02 -3.08 -6.14
CA ASP A 159 -28.09 -2.12 -7.25
C ASP A 159 -27.49 -0.73 -6.95
N LYS A 160 -26.87 -0.50 -5.77
CA LYS A 160 -26.15 0.74 -5.47
C LYS A 160 -24.86 0.83 -6.29
N LYS A 161 -24.58 2.01 -6.78
CA LYS A 161 -23.34 2.30 -7.50
C LYS A 161 -22.21 2.49 -6.50
N ILE A 162 -21.39 1.46 -6.34
CA ILE A 162 -20.28 1.48 -5.39
C ILE A 162 -18.95 1.54 -6.12
N ARG A 163 -18.16 2.56 -5.78
CA ARG A 163 -16.78 2.63 -6.31
C ARG A 163 -15.94 1.50 -5.73
N ILE A 164 -15.22 0.84 -6.63
CA ILE A 164 -14.21 -0.16 -6.31
C ILE A 164 -12.85 0.20 -6.92
N GLY A 165 -11.77 -0.30 -6.31
CA GLY A 165 -10.40 -0.14 -6.84
C GLY A 165 -9.99 -1.24 -7.82
N GLY A 166 -10.72 -2.33 -7.90
CA GLY A 166 -10.32 -3.56 -8.61
C GLY A 166 -9.85 -4.65 -7.63
N GLY A 167 -9.13 -5.65 -8.13
CA GLY A 167 -8.70 -6.77 -7.29
C GLY A 167 -9.88 -7.53 -6.67
N VAL A 168 -9.74 -7.97 -5.43
CA VAL A 168 -10.78 -8.70 -4.70
C VAL A 168 -12.08 -7.90 -4.58
N GLN A 169 -12.02 -6.57 -4.56
CA GLN A 169 -13.22 -5.72 -4.49
C GLN A 169 -14.21 -6.00 -5.62
N SER A 170 -13.73 -6.43 -6.81
CA SER A 170 -14.59 -6.80 -7.93
C SER A 170 -15.43 -8.04 -7.60
N VAL A 171 -14.85 -9.05 -6.97
CA VAL A 171 -15.53 -10.27 -6.53
C VAL A 171 -16.51 -9.97 -5.38
N ILE A 172 -16.08 -9.14 -4.42
CA ILE A 172 -16.94 -8.68 -3.31
C ILE A 172 -18.16 -7.94 -3.87
N ALA A 173 -17.97 -7.02 -4.81
CA ALA A 173 -19.04 -6.25 -5.42
C ALA A 173 -20.08 -7.16 -6.13
N GLU A 174 -19.62 -8.18 -6.86
CA GLU A 174 -20.49 -9.19 -7.48
C GLU A 174 -21.31 -9.93 -6.43
N LYS A 175 -20.66 -10.43 -5.39
CA LYS A 175 -21.33 -11.17 -4.28
C LYS A 175 -22.35 -10.31 -3.54
N LEU A 176 -22.10 -9.02 -3.41
CA LEU A 176 -23.00 -8.07 -2.74
C LEU A 176 -24.09 -7.51 -3.69
N HIS A 177 -24.09 -7.90 -4.95
CA HIS A 177 -25.01 -7.41 -5.98
C HIS A 177 -25.03 -5.88 -6.13
N VAL A 178 -23.86 -5.24 -5.95
CA VAL A 178 -23.72 -3.79 -6.20
C VAL A 178 -23.38 -3.52 -7.66
N THR A 179 -23.73 -2.35 -8.15
CA THR A 179 -23.25 -1.85 -9.45
C THR A 179 -21.82 -1.32 -9.24
N ALA A 180 -20.83 -2.12 -9.62
CA ALA A 180 -19.42 -1.77 -9.43
C ALA A 180 -18.99 -0.66 -10.39
N VAL A 181 -18.36 0.39 -9.86
CA VAL A 181 -17.78 1.49 -10.65
C VAL A 181 -16.28 1.56 -10.38
N GLY A 182 -15.49 1.06 -11.34
CA GLY A 182 -14.02 1.01 -11.23
C GLY A 182 -13.37 2.38 -11.40
N ALA A 183 -12.74 2.92 -10.35
CA ALA A 183 -12.04 4.19 -10.39
C ALA A 183 -10.88 4.23 -9.37
N PRO A 184 -9.80 5.03 -9.60
CA PRO A 184 -8.78 5.24 -8.59
C PRO A 184 -9.30 6.09 -7.42
N ALA A 185 -8.72 5.88 -6.24
CA ALA A 185 -9.15 6.52 -5.00
C ALA A 185 -9.24 8.07 -5.08
N PRO A 186 -8.30 8.80 -5.70
CA PRO A 186 -8.39 10.26 -5.80
C PRO A 186 -9.63 10.79 -6.55
N LYS A 187 -10.33 9.95 -7.32
CA LYS A 187 -11.55 10.35 -8.04
C LYS A 187 -12.83 10.23 -7.20
N VAL A 188 -12.75 9.56 -6.04
CA VAL A 188 -13.94 9.23 -5.25
C VAL A 188 -14.66 10.48 -4.75
N TYR A 189 -13.92 11.48 -4.26
CA TYR A 189 -14.53 12.74 -3.80
C TYR A 189 -15.43 13.37 -4.88
N GLU A 190 -14.87 13.58 -6.08
CA GLU A 190 -15.58 14.15 -7.21
C GLU A 190 -16.81 13.31 -7.62
N MET A 191 -16.65 11.99 -7.69
CA MET A 191 -17.71 11.07 -8.05
C MET A 191 -18.86 11.05 -7.04
N MET A 192 -18.56 11.13 -5.73
CA MET A 192 -19.56 11.26 -4.67
C MET A 192 -20.27 12.61 -4.74
N GLN A 193 -19.51 13.70 -4.89
CA GLN A 193 -20.06 15.07 -4.99
C GLN A 193 -21.01 15.23 -6.17
N GLN A 194 -20.68 14.60 -7.31
CA GLN A 194 -21.51 14.63 -8.53
C GLN A 194 -22.60 13.55 -8.54
N SER A 195 -22.74 12.75 -7.47
CA SER A 195 -23.70 11.64 -7.40
C SER A 195 -23.53 10.60 -8.53
N VAL A 196 -22.31 10.44 -9.05
CA VAL A 196 -21.97 9.38 -10.01
C VAL A 196 -21.96 8.01 -9.32
N ILE A 197 -21.60 7.98 -8.04
CA ILE A 197 -21.62 6.82 -7.16
C ILE A 197 -22.42 7.12 -5.89
N ASP A 198 -22.98 6.06 -5.28
CA ASP A 198 -23.74 6.13 -4.05
C ASP A 198 -22.85 5.85 -2.82
N GLY A 199 -21.68 5.21 -3.04
CA GLY A 199 -20.72 4.86 -2.00
C GLY A 199 -19.41 4.35 -2.57
N ALA A 200 -18.48 4.01 -1.66
CA ALA A 200 -17.16 3.49 -2.00
C ALA A 200 -16.66 2.50 -0.94
N PHE A 201 -15.87 1.51 -1.38
CA PHE A 201 -15.07 0.66 -0.49
C PHE A 201 -13.67 1.26 -0.36
N LEU A 202 -13.30 1.70 0.84
CA LEU A 202 -12.03 2.36 1.17
C LEU A 202 -11.73 2.23 2.67
N PRO A 203 -10.48 2.38 3.12
CA PRO A 203 -10.15 2.45 4.54
C PRO A 203 -10.67 3.76 5.17
N THR A 204 -10.78 3.78 6.50
CA THR A 204 -11.39 4.90 7.23
C THR A 204 -10.61 6.20 7.12
N VAL A 205 -9.29 6.15 7.00
CA VAL A 205 -8.41 7.32 6.82
C VAL A 205 -8.84 8.23 5.66
N GLU A 206 -9.50 7.67 4.65
CA GLU A 206 -9.92 8.42 3.45
C GLU A 206 -11.06 9.42 3.73
N GLN A 207 -11.73 9.29 4.87
CA GLN A 207 -12.65 10.33 5.36
C GLN A 207 -11.90 11.67 5.54
N LYS A 208 -10.65 11.61 5.98
CA LYS A 208 -9.78 12.78 6.16
C LYS A 208 -8.96 13.08 4.90
N VAL A 209 -8.16 12.13 4.43
CA VAL A 209 -7.14 12.33 3.39
C VAL A 209 -7.76 12.68 2.03
N LEU A 210 -8.83 12.00 1.63
CA LEU A 210 -9.59 12.30 0.42
C LEU A 210 -10.81 13.20 0.69
N ARG A 211 -10.96 13.72 1.92
CA ARG A 211 -12.06 14.60 2.34
C ARG A 211 -13.44 13.98 2.14
N LEU A 212 -13.55 12.64 2.22
CA LEU A 212 -14.82 11.96 2.02
C LEU A 212 -15.86 12.35 3.07
N SER A 213 -15.45 12.82 4.26
CA SER A 213 -16.34 13.35 5.29
C SER A 213 -17.20 14.53 4.83
N GLU A 214 -16.84 15.21 3.74
CA GLU A 214 -17.62 16.32 3.17
C GLU A 214 -18.68 15.86 2.18
N VAL A 215 -18.56 14.65 1.64
CA VAL A 215 -19.40 14.13 0.54
C VAL A 215 -20.09 12.82 0.85
N THR A 216 -19.86 12.24 2.05
CA THR A 216 -20.54 11.03 2.55
C THR A 216 -21.43 11.35 3.72
N LYS A 217 -22.49 10.55 3.94
CA LYS A 217 -23.42 10.68 5.06
C LYS A 217 -23.27 9.58 6.09
N TYR A 218 -22.73 8.42 5.68
CA TYR A 218 -22.62 7.23 6.51
C TYR A 218 -21.24 6.59 6.33
N LEU A 219 -20.72 6.11 7.44
CA LEU A 219 -19.53 5.26 7.50
C LEU A 219 -19.88 4.01 8.30
N THR A 220 -19.92 2.85 7.64
CA THR A 220 -20.20 1.56 8.30
C THR A 220 -18.88 0.80 8.42
N ILE A 221 -18.50 0.54 9.68
CA ILE A 221 -17.21 -0.08 10.05
C ILE A 221 -17.48 -1.51 10.51
N PHE A 222 -16.92 -2.47 9.75
CA PHE A 222 -16.88 -3.88 10.08
C PHE A 222 -15.64 -4.17 10.93
N PRO A 223 -15.70 -5.06 11.93
CA PRO A 223 -14.58 -5.36 12.81
C PRO A 223 -13.31 -5.74 12.05
N ASP A 224 -13.43 -6.66 11.10
CA ASP A 224 -12.29 -7.14 10.27
C ASP A 224 -12.19 -6.44 8.91
N GLY A 225 -13.07 -5.45 8.65
CA GLY A 225 -13.23 -4.87 7.33
C GLY A 225 -13.82 -5.85 6.31
N LEU A 226 -13.94 -5.40 5.07
CA LEU A 226 -14.41 -6.22 3.95
C LEU A 226 -13.23 -6.84 3.17
N TYR A 227 -12.09 -6.16 3.16
CA TYR A 227 -10.87 -6.52 2.45
C TYR A 227 -9.72 -5.63 2.96
N MET A 228 -8.51 -5.96 2.55
CA MET A 228 -7.37 -5.05 2.61
C MET A 228 -6.83 -4.82 1.19
N GLY A 229 -6.24 -3.66 0.91
CA GLY A 229 -5.65 -3.43 -0.40
C GLY A 229 -4.18 -3.81 -0.40
N SER A 230 -3.71 -4.53 -1.42
CA SER A 230 -2.30 -4.85 -1.59
C SER A 230 -1.58 -3.82 -2.44
N PHE A 231 -0.44 -3.35 -1.97
CA PHE A 231 0.41 -2.36 -2.64
C PHE A 231 1.83 -2.87 -2.79
N SER A 232 2.51 -2.37 -3.82
CA SER A 232 3.97 -2.42 -3.90
C SER A 232 4.57 -1.03 -3.92
N MET A 233 5.73 -0.87 -3.27
CA MET A 233 6.69 0.20 -3.54
C MET A 233 7.84 -0.39 -4.36
N PHE A 234 8.23 0.28 -5.43
CA PHE A 234 9.14 -0.26 -6.43
C PHE A 234 10.01 0.85 -7.02
N MET A 235 11.14 0.44 -7.58
CA MET A 235 12.16 1.32 -8.14
C MET A 235 12.61 0.82 -9.52
N ASN A 236 13.11 1.74 -10.35
CA ASN A 236 13.74 1.40 -11.61
C ASN A 236 15.03 0.58 -11.37
N PRO A 237 15.19 -0.59 -12.00
CA PRO A 237 16.37 -1.44 -11.77
C PRO A 237 17.68 -0.82 -12.23
N GLU A 238 17.66 0.00 -13.29
CA GLU A 238 18.85 0.69 -13.80
C GLU A 238 19.30 1.78 -12.83
N THR A 239 18.35 2.58 -12.31
CA THR A 239 18.63 3.56 -11.24
C THR A 239 19.20 2.86 -10.01
N PHE A 240 18.59 1.74 -9.56
CA PHE A 240 19.12 0.98 -8.42
C PHE A 240 20.54 0.49 -8.69
N SER A 241 20.82 -0.03 -9.88
CA SER A 241 22.13 -0.58 -10.26
C SER A 241 23.20 0.51 -10.46
N SER A 242 22.82 1.77 -10.67
CA SER A 242 23.75 2.90 -10.80
C SER A 242 24.42 3.27 -9.49
N PHE A 243 23.82 2.95 -8.34
CA PHE A 243 24.42 3.18 -7.03
C PHE A 243 25.59 2.23 -6.77
N SER A 244 26.52 2.66 -5.88
CA SER A 244 27.58 1.77 -5.42
C SER A 244 27.00 0.53 -4.70
N GLN A 245 27.71 -0.60 -4.71
CA GLN A 245 27.26 -1.81 -4.02
C GLN A 245 26.94 -1.54 -2.55
N ALA A 246 27.76 -0.73 -1.85
CA ALA A 246 27.51 -0.35 -0.47
C ALA A 246 26.19 0.43 -0.29
N ASP A 247 25.85 1.29 -1.25
CA ASP A 247 24.61 2.06 -1.20
C ASP A 247 23.40 1.20 -1.60
N GLN A 248 23.55 0.28 -2.55
CA GLN A 248 22.54 -0.74 -2.85
C GLN A 248 22.21 -1.61 -1.63
N ASP A 249 23.23 -2.03 -0.87
CA ASP A 249 23.07 -2.80 0.34
C ASP A 249 22.33 -2.01 1.43
N ILE A 250 22.59 -0.71 1.53
CA ILE A 250 21.85 0.20 2.42
C ILE A 250 20.39 0.31 2.00
N ILE A 251 20.10 0.56 0.72
CA ILE A 251 18.73 0.63 0.19
C ILE A 251 17.99 -0.68 0.48
N ASN A 252 18.61 -1.84 0.20
CA ASN A 252 18.02 -3.14 0.49
C ASN A 252 17.72 -3.32 1.99
N LYS A 253 18.65 -2.93 2.87
CA LYS A 253 18.48 -3.04 4.32
C LYS A 253 17.38 -2.14 4.87
N MET A 254 17.11 -1.00 4.24
CA MET A 254 16.04 -0.07 4.63
C MET A 254 14.71 -0.36 3.96
N SER A 255 14.67 -1.32 3.04
CA SER A 255 13.49 -1.78 2.30
C SER A 255 13.01 -3.15 2.82
N GLY A 256 12.23 -3.86 2.04
CA GLY A 256 11.73 -5.19 2.38
C GLY A 256 10.76 -5.19 3.56
N GLU A 257 10.89 -6.15 4.45
CA GLU A 257 10.05 -6.30 5.65
C GLU A 257 9.96 -4.99 6.44
N LYS A 258 11.10 -4.34 6.67
CA LYS A 258 11.16 -3.10 7.45
C LYS A 258 10.28 -1.98 6.87
N LEU A 259 10.36 -1.78 5.57
CA LEU A 259 9.56 -0.75 4.88
C LEU A 259 8.08 -1.17 4.78
N SER A 260 7.81 -2.45 4.59
CA SER A 260 6.46 -3.01 4.57
C SER A 260 5.74 -2.81 5.90
N VAL A 261 6.38 -3.15 7.00
CA VAL A 261 5.86 -2.93 8.37
C VAL A 261 5.69 -1.43 8.66
N MET A 262 6.70 -0.61 8.32
CA MET A 262 6.60 0.86 8.49
C MET A 262 5.39 1.44 7.77
N ALA A 263 5.08 0.96 6.57
CA ALA A 263 3.90 1.39 5.83
C ALA A 263 2.61 0.97 6.58
N GLY A 264 2.50 -0.28 7.02
CA GLY A 264 1.35 -0.76 7.79
C GLY A 264 1.10 0.07 9.06
N VAL A 265 2.14 0.28 9.88
CA VAL A 265 2.07 1.14 11.09
C VAL A 265 1.54 2.54 10.77
N ALA A 266 2.02 3.16 9.69
CA ALA A 266 1.59 4.50 9.32
C ALA A 266 0.11 4.54 8.88
N TRP A 267 -0.37 3.50 8.21
CA TRP A 267 -1.77 3.38 7.83
C TRP A 267 -2.66 3.17 9.06
N ASP A 268 -2.32 2.26 9.98
CA ASP A 268 -3.09 2.02 11.21
C ASP A 268 -3.18 3.27 12.08
N ALA A 269 -2.07 3.98 12.27
CA ALA A 269 -2.05 5.24 13.01
C ALA A 269 -2.94 6.32 12.39
N SER A 270 -3.18 6.26 11.07
CA SER A 270 -3.96 7.26 10.35
C SER A 270 -5.46 6.96 10.33
N ASP A 271 -5.87 5.70 10.45
CA ASP A 271 -7.28 5.28 10.37
C ASP A 271 -8.16 5.91 11.46
N ALA A 272 -7.66 6.00 12.70
CA ALA A 272 -8.37 6.67 13.79
C ALA A 272 -8.68 8.14 13.45
N SER A 273 -7.74 8.83 12.79
CA SER A 273 -7.93 10.23 12.39
C SER A 273 -9.02 10.40 11.31
N GLY A 274 -9.24 9.36 10.50
CA GLY A 274 -10.34 9.33 9.52
C GLY A 274 -11.71 9.21 10.22
N ILE A 275 -11.82 8.35 11.22
CA ILE A 275 -13.05 8.21 12.03
C ILE A 275 -13.37 9.53 12.73
N ASP A 276 -12.38 10.18 13.33
CA ASP A 276 -12.55 11.49 13.98
C ASP A 276 -13.04 12.55 12.97
N ALA A 277 -12.46 12.58 11.77
CA ALA A 277 -12.87 13.50 10.71
C ALA A 277 -14.34 13.25 10.29
N ALA A 278 -14.76 11.98 10.18
CA ALA A 278 -16.13 11.62 9.88
C ALA A 278 -17.11 12.14 10.96
N ILE A 279 -16.81 11.86 12.24
CA ILE A 279 -17.64 12.29 13.38
C ILE A 279 -17.74 13.82 13.42
N ASN A 280 -16.62 14.51 13.34
CA ASN A 280 -16.56 15.99 13.42
C ASN A 280 -17.28 16.67 12.25
N SER A 281 -17.38 16.01 11.10
CA SER A 281 -18.11 16.50 9.91
C SER A 281 -19.60 16.11 9.91
N GLY A 282 -20.08 15.39 10.94
CA GLY A 282 -21.48 14.97 11.05
C GLY A 282 -21.83 13.72 10.24
N VAL A 283 -20.85 12.96 9.78
CA VAL A 283 -21.07 11.65 9.17
C VAL A 283 -21.56 10.68 10.24
N LYS A 284 -22.61 9.94 9.97
CA LYS A 284 -23.12 8.92 10.88
C LYS A 284 -22.22 7.68 10.83
N VAL A 285 -21.37 7.55 11.84
CA VAL A 285 -20.47 6.40 12.00
C VAL A 285 -21.21 5.27 12.73
N THR A 286 -21.21 4.08 12.15
CA THR A 286 -21.75 2.84 12.77
C THR A 286 -20.60 1.84 12.88
N MET A 287 -20.15 1.58 14.10
CA MET A 287 -19.20 0.51 14.40
C MET A 287 -19.99 -0.76 14.69
N LEU A 288 -19.81 -1.76 13.86
CA LEU A 288 -20.46 -3.05 14.02
C LEU A 288 -19.65 -3.92 15.02
N SER A 289 -20.35 -4.77 15.77
CA SER A 289 -19.71 -5.81 16.58
C SER A 289 -19.72 -7.14 15.83
N ASP A 290 -18.81 -8.05 16.19
CA ASP A 290 -18.69 -9.39 15.58
C ASP A 290 -20.00 -10.17 15.59
N ASN A 291 -20.82 -9.97 16.61
CA ASN A 291 -22.10 -10.66 16.80
C ASN A 291 -23.29 -9.96 16.14
N SER A 292 -23.07 -8.89 15.36
CA SER A 292 -24.17 -8.22 14.67
C SER A 292 -24.71 -9.05 13.51
N ASP A 293 -26.03 -8.99 13.29
CA ASP A 293 -26.68 -9.69 12.19
C ASP A 293 -26.08 -9.28 10.83
N LEU A 294 -25.70 -8.02 10.68
CA LEU A 294 -25.12 -7.52 9.45
C LEU A 294 -23.75 -8.14 9.19
N VAL A 295 -22.87 -8.25 10.19
CA VAL A 295 -21.58 -8.93 10.06
C VAL A 295 -21.78 -10.40 9.69
N THR A 296 -22.72 -11.08 10.32
CA THR A 296 -23.07 -12.46 10.00
C THR A 296 -23.52 -12.61 8.54
N GLN A 297 -24.39 -11.72 8.05
CA GLN A 297 -24.87 -11.72 6.67
C GLN A 297 -23.70 -11.51 5.69
N PHE A 298 -22.77 -10.57 5.98
CA PHE A 298 -21.61 -10.32 5.14
C PHE A 298 -20.67 -11.52 5.12
N ASN A 299 -20.35 -12.10 6.26
CA ASN A 299 -19.46 -13.27 6.36
C ASN A 299 -20.03 -14.46 5.56
N GLU A 300 -21.32 -14.73 5.66
CA GLU A 300 -21.95 -15.79 4.88
C GLU A 300 -21.93 -15.49 3.37
N ARG A 301 -22.17 -14.25 2.98
CA ARG A 301 -22.18 -13.83 1.58
C ARG A 301 -20.79 -13.86 0.95
N LEU A 302 -19.75 -13.55 1.72
CA LEU A 302 -18.38 -13.42 1.23
C LEU A 302 -17.52 -14.67 1.47
N LYS A 303 -18.03 -15.74 2.09
CA LYS A 303 -17.29 -16.95 2.47
C LYS A 303 -16.48 -17.61 1.33
N ASP A 304 -17.01 -17.55 0.09
CA ASP A 304 -16.40 -18.19 -1.08
C ASP A 304 -15.56 -17.22 -1.93
N VAL A 305 -15.39 -15.97 -1.50
CA VAL A 305 -14.61 -14.94 -2.25
C VAL A 305 -13.17 -15.41 -2.45
N SER A 306 -12.56 -15.94 -1.40
CA SER A 306 -11.17 -16.41 -1.44
C SER A 306 -10.93 -17.57 -2.41
N ASP A 307 -11.96 -18.34 -2.76
CA ASP A 307 -11.83 -19.46 -3.71
C ASP A 307 -11.44 -18.98 -5.12
N VAL A 308 -11.78 -17.74 -5.46
CA VAL A 308 -11.39 -17.14 -6.76
C VAL A 308 -9.88 -16.97 -6.81
N TRP A 309 -9.29 -16.36 -5.77
CA TRP A 309 -7.85 -16.19 -5.68
C TRP A 309 -7.11 -17.53 -5.57
N VAL A 310 -7.62 -18.47 -4.76
CA VAL A 310 -7.04 -19.82 -4.61
C VAL A 310 -6.94 -20.51 -5.97
N LYS A 311 -8.02 -20.50 -6.77
CA LYS A 311 -8.03 -21.09 -8.11
C LYS A 311 -7.03 -20.42 -9.05
N GLU A 312 -6.86 -19.11 -8.94
CA GLU A 312 -5.89 -18.38 -9.77
C GLU A 312 -4.45 -18.73 -9.37
N ALA A 313 -4.14 -18.75 -8.09
CA ALA A 313 -2.84 -19.19 -7.59
C ALA A 313 -2.52 -20.65 -8.00
N ASP A 314 -3.52 -21.56 -7.93
CA ASP A 314 -3.37 -22.94 -8.34
C ASP A 314 -3.05 -23.08 -9.84
N LYS A 315 -3.63 -22.24 -10.72
CA LYS A 315 -3.31 -22.22 -12.16
C LYS A 315 -1.85 -21.82 -12.43
N HIS A 316 -1.30 -20.96 -11.59
CA HIS A 316 0.11 -20.56 -11.65
C HIS A 316 1.05 -21.57 -10.97
N GLY A 317 0.55 -22.72 -10.54
CA GLY A 317 1.33 -23.80 -9.93
C GLY A 317 1.61 -23.62 -8.44
N TYR A 318 0.95 -22.69 -7.78
CA TYR A 318 1.04 -22.47 -6.34
C TYR A 318 -0.05 -23.28 -5.61
N LYS A 319 0.17 -23.58 -4.34
CA LYS A 319 -0.84 -24.21 -3.46
C LYS A 319 -1.67 -23.12 -2.77
N GLY A 320 -2.63 -22.54 -3.48
CA GLY A 320 -3.35 -21.34 -3.05
C GLY A 320 -3.94 -21.43 -1.64
N LYS A 321 -4.59 -22.55 -1.27
CA LYS A 321 -5.14 -22.76 0.07
C LYS A 321 -4.07 -22.76 1.17
N ASP A 322 -2.94 -23.42 0.94
CA ASP A 322 -1.86 -23.51 1.91
C ASP A 322 -1.22 -22.13 2.12
N ILE A 323 -1.07 -21.36 1.03
CA ILE A 323 -0.49 -20.02 1.05
C ILE A 323 -1.42 -19.02 1.76
N LEU A 324 -2.71 -19.04 1.45
CA LEU A 324 -3.71 -18.21 2.14
C LEU A 324 -3.74 -18.51 3.64
N LYS A 325 -3.70 -19.80 4.01
CA LYS A 325 -3.60 -20.20 5.41
C LYS A 325 -2.31 -19.69 6.06
N TYR A 326 -1.17 -19.85 5.38
CA TYR A 326 0.12 -19.36 5.88
C TYR A 326 0.10 -17.85 6.13
N LEU A 327 -0.42 -17.07 5.20
CA LEU A 327 -0.53 -15.62 5.35
C LEU A 327 -1.38 -15.24 6.58
N ARG A 328 -2.57 -15.86 6.75
CA ARG A 328 -3.46 -15.62 7.90
C ARG A 328 -2.79 -15.99 9.22
N ASP A 329 -2.21 -17.18 9.30
CA ASP A 329 -1.50 -17.64 10.51
C ASP A 329 -0.34 -16.69 10.86
N THR A 330 0.41 -16.20 9.85
CA THR A 330 1.54 -15.30 10.04
C THR A 330 1.07 -13.93 10.55
N ALA A 331 -0.01 -13.38 9.98
CA ALA A 331 -0.59 -12.11 10.45
C ALA A 331 -1.06 -12.21 11.91
N HIS A 332 -1.82 -13.26 12.26
CA HIS A 332 -2.30 -13.46 13.63
C HIS A 332 -1.17 -13.71 14.64
N GLN A 333 -0.12 -14.45 14.25
CA GLN A 333 1.05 -14.66 15.11
C GLN A 333 1.81 -13.36 15.35
N TYR A 334 1.93 -12.53 14.32
CA TYR A 334 2.56 -11.21 14.43
C TYR A 334 1.76 -10.31 15.37
N ALA A 335 0.45 -10.16 15.16
CA ALA A 335 -0.44 -9.37 16.00
C ALA A 335 -0.39 -9.82 17.47
N ALA A 336 -0.52 -11.11 17.74
CA ALA A 336 -0.44 -11.65 19.09
C ALA A 336 0.91 -11.39 19.80
N LYS A 337 2.02 -11.34 19.04
CA LYS A 337 3.35 -11.06 19.58
C LYS A 337 3.56 -9.58 19.92
N HIS A 338 2.88 -8.68 19.21
CA HIS A 338 3.05 -7.22 19.36
C HIS A 338 1.95 -6.58 20.21
N GLY A 339 0.97 -7.39 20.69
CA GLY A 339 -0.07 -6.94 21.62
C GLY A 339 -1.22 -6.22 20.93
N GLU A 340 -1.48 -6.60 19.70
CA GLU A 340 -2.55 -6.06 18.84
C GLU A 340 -3.79 -6.95 18.85
#